data_e23e222bd507d66d83daf5775cff0ca2
#
_entry.id   e23e222bd507d66d83daf5775cff0ca2
#
_cell.length_a   1.000
_cell.length_b   1.000
_cell.length_c   1.000
_cell.angle_alpha   90.00
_cell.angle_beta   90.00
_cell.angle_gamma   90.00
#
_symmetry.space_group_name_H-M   'P 1'
#
loop_
_entity.id
_entity.type
_entity.pdbx_description
1 polymer ?
#
loop_
_entity_poly.entity_id
_entity_poly.type
_entity_poly.pdbx_seq_one_letter_code
_entity_poly.pdbx_strand_id
1 'polypeptide(L)'
;MRQYHDLMKEVLAKGTPKSDRTGTGTLSVFGHQMRFNLADGFPMVTTKKLHLKSIIYELLWFLKGSTDNNWLKERGVSIWNEWAAPDGDLGPIYGYQWRTWPAPNGQHIDQISEVLETIKKNPDSRRIIVSAWNVADIPKMALAPCHAFFQFYVADGKLSCQLYQRSADIFLGVPFNIASYALLTHMVAQQCNLEAGDFIWTGGDCHLYSNHLEQVELQLSRDFFPLPKLNILRKPDSLFDYEFEDFEIVGYESHPHIKAPVAV
;
A
#
# COMPACT_ATOMS: atom_id res chain seq x y z
N MET A 1 15.11 3.17 4.56
CA MET A 1 14.64 1.98 3.77
C MET A 1 15.58 0.77 3.84
N ARG A 2 16.42 0.70 4.85
CA ARG A 2 17.36 -0.45 5.07
C ARG A 2 16.58 -1.75 5.27
N GLN A 3 15.50 -1.72 6.06
CA GLN A 3 14.62 -2.86 6.33
C GLN A 3 14.11 -3.54 5.05
N TYR A 4 13.80 -2.77 4.02
CA TYR A 4 13.36 -3.30 2.73
C TYR A 4 14.48 -4.04 1.99
N HIS A 5 15.73 -3.52 2.03
CA HIS A 5 16.88 -4.22 1.48
C HIS A 5 17.21 -5.51 2.26
N ASP A 6 17.02 -5.48 3.58
CA ASP A 6 17.27 -6.66 4.42
C ASP A 6 16.27 -7.79 4.10
N LEU A 7 15.01 -7.46 3.80
CA LEU A 7 14.03 -8.43 3.32
C LEU A 7 14.46 -9.05 1.97
N MET A 8 14.89 -8.24 1.00
CA MET A 8 15.39 -8.78 -0.29
C MET A 8 16.57 -9.72 -0.08
N LYS A 9 17.55 -9.35 0.76
CA LYS A 9 18.70 -10.20 1.10
C LYS A 9 18.27 -11.48 1.79
N GLU A 10 17.30 -11.42 2.70
CA GLU A 10 16.79 -12.60 3.38
C GLU A 10 16.15 -13.58 2.38
N VAL A 11 15.34 -13.10 1.44
CA VAL A 11 14.72 -13.96 0.43
C VAL A 11 15.77 -14.57 -0.50
N LEU A 12 16.77 -13.79 -0.93
CA LEU A 12 17.88 -14.35 -1.75
C LEU A 12 18.67 -15.43 -1.01
N ALA A 13 18.87 -15.27 0.32
CA ALA A 13 19.69 -16.18 1.12
C ALA A 13 18.94 -17.43 1.61
N LYS A 14 17.64 -17.30 1.89
CA LYS A 14 16.85 -18.34 2.59
C LYS A 14 15.57 -18.73 1.85
N GLY A 15 15.22 -18.03 0.77
CA GLY A 15 13.98 -18.24 0.03
C GLY A 15 13.88 -19.66 -0.55
N THR A 16 12.70 -20.24 -0.42
CA THR A 16 12.36 -21.52 -1.04
C THR A 16 11.83 -21.29 -2.44
N PRO A 17 12.34 -22.00 -3.47
CA PRO A 17 11.76 -21.96 -4.81
C PRO A 17 10.31 -22.47 -4.80
N LYS A 18 9.39 -21.68 -5.40
CA LYS A 18 7.98 -22.04 -5.53
C LYS A 18 7.47 -21.75 -6.94
N SER A 19 6.53 -22.56 -7.40
CA SER A 19 5.70 -22.23 -8.54
C SER A 19 4.64 -21.23 -8.14
N ASP A 20 4.16 -20.46 -9.10
CA ASP A 20 3.08 -19.49 -8.91
C ASP A 20 2.04 -19.58 -10.04
N ARG A 21 0.95 -18.84 -9.91
CA ARG A 21 -0.15 -18.80 -10.89
C ARG A 21 0.32 -18.36 -12.29
N THR A 22 1.35 -17.50 -12.36
CA THR A 22 1.84 -16.92 -13.62
C THR A 22 2.82 -17.86 -14.35
N GLY A 23 3.30 -18.91 -13.69
CA GLY A 23 4.32 -19.81 -14.22
C GLY A 23 5.73 -19.24 -14.25
N THR A 24 5.95 -18.04 -13.72
CA THR A 24 7.28 -17.38 -13.68
C THR A 24 8.21 -18.06 -12.68
N GLY A 25 7.67 -18.55 -11.57
CA GLY A 25 8.43 -19.05 -10.43
C GLY A 25 8.90 -17.93 -9.49
N THR A 26 9.08 -18.27 -8.23
CA THR A 26 9.49 -17.33 -7.18
C THR A 26 10.50 -17.94 -6.22
N LEU A 27 11.27 -17.09 -5.54
CA LEU A 27 11.91 -17.40 -4.27
C LEU A 27 11.07 -16.76 -3.17
N SER A 28 10.70 -17.49 -2.13
CA SER A 28 9.75 -17.03 -1.11
C SER A 28 10.20 -17.37 0.31
N VAL A 29 9.97 -16.45 1.23
CA VAL A 29 9.95 -16.68 2.68
C VAL A 29 8.55 -16.43 3.20
N PHE A 30 8.15 -17.11 4.29
CA PHE A 30 6.84 -16.92 4.88
C PHE A 30 6.94 -16.20 6.22
N GLY A 31 6.32 -15.03 6.30
CA GLY A 31 6.28 -14.20 7.49
C GLY A 31 7.51 -13.29 7.62
N HIS A 32 7.30 -11.99 7.44
CA HIS A 32 8.33 -10.97 7.70
C HIS A 32 7.65 -9.66 8.15
N GLN A 33 8.34 -8.88 8.99
CA GLN A 33 7.82 -7.59 9.44
C GLN A 33 8.88 -6.50 9.30
N MET A 34 8.46 -5.34 8.79
CA MET A 34 9.26 -4.12 8.73
C MET A 34 8.55 -3.00 9.49
N ARG A 35 9.32 -2.16 10.18
CA ARG A 35 8.81 -0.99 10.91
C ARG A 35 9.50 0.27 10.39
N PHE A 36 8.69 1.31 10.16
CA PHE A 36 9.11 2.61 9.70
C PHE A 36 8.58 3.68 10.65
N ASN A 37 9.48 4.38 11.35
CA ASN A 37 9.10 5.55 12.13
C ASN A 37 8.88 6.71 11.15
N LEU A 38 7.64 7.20 11.06
CA LEU A 38 7.27 8.24 10.09
C LEU A 38 7.84 9.62 10.45
N ALA A 39 8.33 9.80 11.67
CA ALA A 39 9.07 11.00 12.06
C ALA A 39 10.48 11.07 11.45
N ASP A 40 11.07 9.94 11.08
CA ASP A 40 12.40 9.88 10.45
C ASP A 40 12.39 10.30 8.98
N GLY A 41 11.22 10.41 8.37
CA GLY A 41 10.97 10.76 6.98
C GLY A 41 9.93 9.86 6.32
N PHE A 42 9.54 10.22 5.10
CA PHE A 42 8.57 9.46 4.34
C PHE A 42 9.23 8.19 3.74
N PRO A 43 8.72 6.98 4.04
CA PRO A 43 9.39 5.72 3.68
C PRO A 43 9.26 5.39 2.18
N MET A 44 9.92 6.17 1.36
CA MET A 44 9.98 6.02 -0.08
C MET A 44 11.35 5.47 -0.48
N VAL A 45 11.36 4.41 -1.29
CA VAL A 45 12.61 3.77 -1.74
C VAL A 45 13.45 4.76 -2.54
N THR A 46 14.75 4.87 -2.21
CA THR A 46 15.71 5.75 -2.87
C THR A 46 16.69 5.00 -3.79
N THR A 47 16.80 3.68 -3.63
CA THR A 47 17.68 2.84 -4.45
C THR A 47 17.13 2.51 -5.84
N LYS A 48 15.90 2.89 -6.11
CA LYS A 48 15.29 3.02 -7.43
C LYS A 48 14.19 4.07 -7.38
N LYS A 49 13.95 4.75 -8.51
CA LYS A 49 12.88 5.75 -8.62
C LYS A 49 11.51 5.08 -8.60
N LEU A 50 10.61 5.55 -7.74
CA LEU A 50 9.20 5.18 -7.72
C LEU A 50 8.34 6.23 -8.43
N HIS A 51 7.22 5.80 -9.00
CA HIS A 51 6.26 6.69 -9.65
C HIS A 51 5.23 7.20 -8.64
N LEU A 52 5.59 8.29 -7.94
CA LEU A 52 4.78 8.89 -6.87
C LEU A 52 3.34 9.18 -7.30
N LYS A 53 3.16 9.66 -8.54
CA LYS A 53 1.84 9.97 -9.09
C LYS A 53 0.88 8.78 -9.03
N SER A 54 1.36 7.58 -9.38
CA SER A 54 0.55 6.35 -9.29
C SER A 54 0.19 6.01 -7.85
N ILE A 55 1.12 6.17 -6.92
CA ILE A 55 0.90 5.88 -5.49
C ILE A 55 -0.22 6.76 -4.92
N ILE A 56 -0.15 8.06 -5.17
CA ILE A 56 -1.13 9.02 -4.65
C ILE A 56 -2.51 8.78 -5.30
N TYR A 57 -2.59 8.71 -6.62
CA TYR A 57 -3.88 8.53 -7.30
C TYR A 57 -4.53 7.19 -6.99
N GLU A 58 -3.77 6.11 -6.84
CA GLU A 58 -4.32 4.81 -6.43
C GLU A 58 -4.95 4.89 -5.03
N LEU A 59 -4.25 5.51 -4.05
CA LEU A 59 -4.80 5.68 -2.71
C LEU A 59 -6.08 6.54 -2.71
N LEU A 60 -6.07 7.67 -3.43
CA LEU A 60 -7.26 8.52 -3.57
C LEU A 60 -8.42 7.78 -4.23
N TRP A 61 -8.13 6.94 -5.21
CA TRP A 61 -9.11 6.11 -5.90
C TRP A 61 -9.72 5.05 -4.96
N PHE A 62 -8.90 4.39 -4.12
CA PHE A 62 -9.42 3.50 -3.08
C PHE A 62 -10.33 4.25 -2.08
N LEU A 63 -9.92 5.43 -1.64
CA LEU A 63 -10.70 6.25 -0.70
C LEU A 63 -12.02 6.77 -1.31
N LYS A 64 -12.11 6.90 -2.63
CA LYS A 64 -13.36 7.18 -3.33
C LYS A 64 -14.31 5.97 -3.40
N GLY A 65 -13.85 4.77 -3.01
CA GLY A 65 -14.62 3.52 -3.14
C GLY A 65 -14.78 3.06 -4.59
N SER A 66 -13.99 3.63 -5.51
CA SER A 66 -14.09 3.32 -6.94
C SER A 66 -13.39 2.02 -7.30
N THR A 67 -13.91 1.32 -8.31
CA THR A 67 -13.32 0.13 -8.94
C THR A 67 -13.11 0.33 -10.44
N ASP A 68 -13.45 1.51 -10.95
CA ASP A 68 -13.31 1.90 -12.36
C ASP A 68 -11.87 2.36 -12.65
N ASN A 69 -11.12 1.54 -13.40
CA ASN A 69 -9.76 1.85 -13.84
C ASN A 69 -9.69 3.02 -14.84
N ASN A 70 -10.78 3.38 -15.51
CA ASN A 70 -10.78 4.51 -16.44
C ASN A 70 -10.43 5.81 -15.70
N TRP A 71 -10.90 5.96 -14.45
CA TRP A 71 -10.55 7.11 -13.61
C TRP A 71 -9.02 7.25 -13.41
N LEU A 72 -8.30 6.13 -13.25
CA LEU A 72 -6.84 6.09 -13.15
C LEU A 72 -6.16 6.39 -14.50
N LYS A 73 -6.67 5.80 -15.60
CA LYS A 73 -6.16 6.02 -16.96
C LYS A 73 -6.21 7.49 -17.36
N GLU A 74 -7.32 8.18 -17.10
CA GLU A 74 -7.50 9.62 -17.36
C GLU A 74 -6.44 10.48 -16.65
N ARG A 75 -5.87 9.97 -15.55
CA ARG A 75 -4.79 10.62 -14.78
C ARG A 75 -3.40 10.13 -15.16
N GLY A 76 -3.28 9.31 -16.21
CA GLY A 76 -2.02 8.77 -16.69
C GLY A 76 -1.43 7.69 -15.77
N VAL A 77 -2.28 6.98 -15.01
CA VAL A 77 -1.92 5.86 -14.14
C VAL A 77 -2.36 4.56 -14.80
N SER A 78 -1.43 3.63 -15.01
CA SER A 78 -1.64 2.40 -15.80
C SER A 78 -1.48 1.10 -15.00
N ILE A 79 -1.25 1.21 -13.69
CA ILE A 79 -0.86 0.06 -12.84
C ILE A 79 -1.95 -1.01 -12.70
N TRP A 80 -3.18 -0.74 -13.11
CA TRP A 80 -4.31 -1.67 -13.08
C TRP A 80 -4.78 -2.13 -14.48
N ASN A 81 -4.13 -1.65 -15.55
CA ASN A 81 -4.59 -1.90 -16.93
C ASN A 81 -4.66 -3.40 -17.30
N GLU A 82 -3.77 -4.21 -16.75
CA GLU A 82 -3.64 -5.63 -17.09
C GLU A 82 -4.74 -6.50 -16.49
N TRP A 83 -5.42 -6.00 -15.45
CA TRP A 83 -6.50 -6.73 -14.77
C TRP A 83 -7.89 -6.21 -15.06
N ALA A 84 -8.00 -5.00 -15.59
CA ALA A 84 -9.30 -4.38 -15.85
C ALA A 84 -10.03 -5.03 -17.03
N ALA A 85 -11.34 -5.23 -16.88
CA ALA A 85 -12.21 -5.61 -17.98
C ALA A 85 -12.21 -4.54 -19.10
N PRO A 86 -12.71 -4.83 -20.30
CA PRO A 86 -12.71 -3.88 -21.42
C PRO A 86 -13.41 -2.54 -21.14
N ASP A 87 -14.41 -2.54 -20.26
CA ASP A 87 -15.15 -1.36 -19.79
C ASP A 87 -14.43 -0.61 -18.65
N GLY A 88 -13.35 -1.19 -18.11
CA GLY A 88 -12.55 -0.63 -17.04
C GLY A 88 -12.90 -1.16 -15.65
N ASP A 89 -13.91 -2.04 -15.52
CA ASP A 89 -14.30 -2.59 -14.22
C ASP A 89 -13.26 -3.60 -13.68
N LEU A 90 -13.04 -3.56 -12.38
CA LEU A 90 -12.15 -4.46 -11.65
C LEU A 90 -12.90 -5.35 -10.64
N GLY A 91 -14.24 -5.23 -10.60
CA GLY A 91 -15.05 -5.87 -9.59
C GLY A 91 -14.87 -5.26 -8.18
N PRO A 92 -15.45 -5.89 -7.14
CA PRO A 92 -15.53 -5.29 -5.80
C PRO A 92 -14.21 -5.36 -5.02
N ILE A 93 -13.11 -4.83 -5.60
CA ILE A 93 -11.77 -4.80 -5.00
C ILE A 93 -11.65 -3.67 -3.96
N TYR A 94 -10.54 -3.60 -3.26
CA TYR A 94 -10.07 -2.63 -2.25
C TYR A 94 -11.03 -1.49 -1.89
N GLY A 95 -11.18 -0.48 -2.76
CA GLY A 95 -11.99 0.70 -2.49
C GLY A 95 -13.46 0.37 -2.24
N TYR A 96 -14.03 -0.57 -2.98
CA TYR A 96 -15.38 -1.05 -2.75
C TYR A 96 -15.54 -1.66 -1.36
N GLN A 97 -14.63 -2.56 -0.98
CA GLN A 97 -14.70 -3.21 0.33
C GLN A 97 -14.46 -2.21 1.47
N TRP A 98 -13.58 -1.23 1.29
CA TRP A 98 -13.31 -0.20 2.29
C TRP A 98 -14.50 0.72 2.55
N ARG A 99 -15.25 1.07 1.49
CA ARG A 99 -16.28 2.11 1.53
C ARG A 99 -17.72 1.59 1.41
N THR A 100 -17.89 0.37 0.92
CA THR A 100 -19.23 -0.14 0.54
C THR A 100 -19.34 -1.64 0.86
N TRP A 101 -18.77 -2.07 2.00
CA TRP A 101 -18.83 -3.48 2.39
C TRP A 101 -20.29 -3.95 2.53
N PRO A 102 -20.72 -5.00 1.80
CA PRO A 102 -22.10 -5.46 1.81
C PRO A 102 -22.45 -6.13 3.15
N ALA A 103 -23.53 -5.68 3.77
CA ALA A 103 -24.08 -6.29 4.99
C ALA A 103 -25.27 -7.19 4.66
N PRO A 104 -25.56 -8.23 5.49
CA PRO A 104 -26.65 -9.20 5.25
C PRO A 104 -28.05 -8.58 5.15
N ASN A 105 -28.26 -7.40 5.76
CA ASN A 105 -29.53 -6.66 5.74
C ASN A 105 -29.70 -5.78 4.48
N GLY A 106 -28.81 -5.88 3.50
CA GLY A 106 -28.81 -5.08 2.28
C GLY A 106 -28.26 -3.67 2.44
N GLN A 107 -27.77 -3.30 3.62
CA GLN A 107 -27.03 -2.05 3.85
C GLN A 107 -25.56 -2.21 3.47
N HIS A 108 -24.86 -1.10 3.45
CA HIS A 108 -23.41 -1.06 3.25
C HIS A 108 -22.72 -0.45 4.46
N ILE A 109 -21.52 -0.94 4.74
CA ILE A 109 -20.66 -0.46 5.81
C ILE A 109 -19.51 0.31 5.18
N ASP A 110 -19.34 1.57 5.58
CA ASP A 110 -18.17 2.38 5.24
C ASP A 110 -17.12 2.24 6.35
N GLN A 111 -16.22 1.25 6.18
CA GLN A 111 -15.21 0.93 7.18
C GLN A 111 -14.27 2.11 7.45
N ILE A 112 -13.94 2.93 6.44
CA ILE A 112 -13.04 4.09 6.61
C ILE A 112 -13.71 5.15 7.47
N SER A 113 -14.99 5.46 7.23
CA SER A 113 -15.71 6.42 8.06
C SER A 113 -15.86 5.94 9.51
N GLU A 114 -16.15 4.65 9.72
CA GLU A 114 -16.23 4.05 11.06
C GLU A 114 -14.89 4.10 11.80
N VAL A 115 -13.77 3.86 11.10
CA VAL A 115 -12.42 3.95 11.66
C VAL A 115 -12.12 5.38 12.10
N LEU A 116 -12.39 6.39 11.25
CA LEU A 116 -12.18 7.80 11.62
C LEU A 116 -12.98 8.21 12.84
N GLU A 117 -14.25 7.79 12.91
CA GLU A 117 -15.09 8.06 14.09
C GLU A 117 -14.56 7.36 15.35
N THR A 118 -14.11 6.11 15.21
CA THR A 118 -13.58 5.35 16.33
C THR A 118 -12.31 5.98 16.87
N ILE A 119 -11.37 6.40 16.00
CA ILE A 119 -10.15 7.09 16.42
C ILE A 119 -10.47 8.37 17.21
N LYS A 120 -11.48 9.15 16.76
CA LYS A 120 -11.87 10.41 17.40
C LYS A 120 -12.60 10.21 18.72
N LYS A 121 -13.47 9.17 18.84
CA LYS A 121 -14.34 8.95 19.97
C LYS A 121 -13.77 7.99 21.02
N ASN A 122 -13.00 7.01 20.59
CA ASN A 122 -12.43 5.95 21.42
C ASN A 122 -11.06 5.50 20.87
N PRO A 123 -10.02 6.34 21.01
CA PRO A 123 -8.69 6.05 20.46
C PRO A 123 -8.03 4.79 21.04
N ASP A 124 -8.43 4.35 22.23
CA ASP A 124 -7.93 3.12 22.87
C ASP A 124 -8.57 1.83 22.33
N SER A 125 -9.47 1.95 21.36
CA SER A 125 -10.13 0.79 20.74
C SER A 125 -9.13 -0.13 20.06
N ARG A 126 -9.27 -1.43 20.28
CA ARG A 126 -8.53 -2.50 19.58
C ARG A 126 -9.23 -2.99 18.32
N ARG A 127 -10.30 -2.29 17.88
CA ARG A 127 -11.17 -2.65 16.75
C ARG A 127 -11.05 -1.66 15.58
N ILE A 128 -9.96 -0.90 15.49
CA ILE A 128 -9.73 0.09 14.45
C ILE A 128 -9.11 -0.64 13.25
N ILE A 129 -9.92 -1.44 12.54
CA ILE A 129 -9.50 -2.35 11.47
C ILE A 129 -10.30 -2.07 10.21
N VAL A 130 -9.63 -2.13 9.05
CA VAL A 130 -10.25 -2.12 7.73
C VAL A 130 -9.82 -3.39 6.99
N SER A 131 -10.78 -4.14 6.46
CA SER A 131 -10.55 -5.36 5.70
C SER A 131 -10.97 -5.20 4.25
N ALA A 132 -10.11 -5.62 3.32
CA ALA A 132 -10.46 -5.80 1.92
C ALA A 132 -10.76 -7.27 1.59
N TRP A 133 -10.45 -8.20 2.51
CA TRP A 133 -10.62 -9.63 2.31
C TRP A 133 -12.05 -10.07 2.62
N ASN A 134 -12.94 -9.91 1.66
CA ASN A 134 -14.32 -10.38 1.73
C ASN A 134 -14.43 -11.72 1.01
N VAL A 135 -14.51 -12.82 1.77
CA VAL A 135 -14.53 -14.18 1.23
C VAL A 135 -15.65 -14.41 0.22
N ALA A 136 -16.82 -13.77 0.43
CA ALA A 136 -17.97 -13.90 -0.46
C ALA A 136 -17.79 -13.19 -1.81
N ASP A 137 -16.90 -12.17 -1.86
CA ASP A 137 -16.68 -11.38 -3.07
C ASP A 137 -15.38 -11.74 -3.81
N ILE A 138 -14.47 -12.50 -3.20
CA ILE A 138 -13.21 -12.92 -3.83
C ILE A 138 -13.40 -13.46 -5.26
N PRO A 139 -14.40 -14.33 -5.55
CA PRO A 139 -14.60 -14.85 -6.90
C PRO A 139 -15.04 -13.81 -7.95
N LYS A 140 -15.47 -12.63 -7.50
CA LYS A 140 -15.94 -11.53 -8.37
C LYS A 140 -14.86 -10.48 -8.63
N MET A 141 -13.73 -10.57 -7.94
CA MET A 141 -12.63 -9.61 -8.04
C MET A 141 -11.69 -9.95 -9.19
N ALA A 142 -11.29 -8.96 -9.98
CA ALA A 142 -10.27 -9.15 -11.01
C ALA A 142 -8.93 -9.62 -10.44
N LEU A 143 -8.61 -9.16 -9.22
CA LEU A 143 -7.46 -9.59 -8.44
C LEU A 143 -7.82 -9.65 -6.95
N ALA A 144 -7.64 -10.81 -6.33
CA ALA A 144 -7.84 -10.95 -4.88
C ALA A 144 -6.86 -10.06 -4.11
N PRO A 145 -7.33 -9.31 -3.07
CA PRO A 145 -6.51 -8.32 -2.39
C PRO A 145 -5.20 -8.88 -1.82
N CYS A 146 -4.07 -8.33 -2.25
CA CYS A 146 -2.75 -8.68 -1.70
C CYS A 146 -2.55 -8.07 -0.32
N HIS A 147 -2.80 -6.76 -0.17
CA HIS A 147 -2.87 -6.09 1.13
C HIS A 147 -4.28 -6.27 1.70
N ALA A 148 -4.43 -7.31 2.52
CA ALA A 148 -5.71 -7.89 2.86
C ALA A 148 -6.48 -7.10 3.93
N PHE A 149 -5.77 -6.59 4.94
CA PHE A 149 -6.33 -5.73 5.98
C PHE A 149 -5.26 -4.89 6.66
N PHE A 150 -5.69 -3.83 7.32
CA PHE A 150 -4.82 -2.99 8.14
C PHE A 150 -5.52 -2.55 9.42
N GLN A 151 -4.72 -2.21 10.43
CA GLN A 151 -5.17 -1.79 11.74
C GLN A 151 -4.46 -0.50 12.14
N PHE A 152 -5.21 0.43 12.74
CA PHE A 152 -4.65 1.60 13.39
C PHE A 152 -4.52 1.42 14.90
N TYR A 153 -3.56 2.14 15.46
CA TYR A 153 -3.27 2.19 16.89
C TYR A 153 -2.91 3.62 17.28
N VAL A 154 -3.52 4.11 18.36
CA VAL A 154 -3.26 5.44 18.90
C VAL A 154 -2.55 5.31 20.23
N ALA A 155 -1.44 6.00 20.40
CA ALA A 155 -0.72 6.14 21.67
C ALA A 155 0.07 7.45 21.67
N ASP A 156 0.12 8.10 22.82
CA ASP A 156 0.92 9.33 23.05
C ASP A 156 0.68 10.42 21.99
N GLY A 157 -0.57 10.59 21.57
CA GLY A 157 -0.96 11.57 20.55
C GLY A 157 -0.55 11.21 19.12
N LYS A 158 -0.09 9.97 18.88
CA LYS A 158 0.36 9.49 17.59
C LYS A 158 -0.50 8.36 17.06
N LEU A 159 -0.71 8.37 15.73
CA LEU A 159 -1.39 7.31 15.01
C LEU A 159 -0.37 6.44 14.29
N SER A 160 -0.38 5.14 14.58
CA SER A 160 0.38 4.12 13.87
C SER A 160 -0.55 3.23 13.04
N CYS A 161 -0.01 2.64 11.98
CA CYS A 161 -0.75 1.72 11.11
C CYS A 161 0.05 0.43 10.91
N GLN A 162 -0.61 -0.72 11.03
CA GLN A 162 -0.05 -2.02 10.66
C GLN A 162 -0.85 -2.62 9.50
N LEU A 163 -0.14 -2.93 8.41
CA LEU A 163 -0.68 -3.61 7.24
C LEU A 163 -0.32 -5.10 7.28
N TYR A 164 -1.28 -5.97 6.98
CA TYR A 164 -1.00 -7.36 6.60
C TYR A 164 -1.16 -7.55 5.09
N GLN A 165 -0.07 -7.89 4.43
CA GLN A 165 0.00 -8.20 3.00
C GLN A 165 0.22 -9.70 2.80
N ARG A 166 -0.84 -10.44 2.40
CA ARG A 166 -0.82 -11.91 2.28
C ARG A 166 0.13 -12.43 1.20
N SER A 167 0.30 -11.63 0.13
CA SER A 167 1.12 -11.94 -1.04
C SER A 167 1.88 -10.68 -1.44
N ALA A 168 3.20 -10.76 -1.43
CA ALA A 168 4.06 -9.60 -1.49
C ALA A 168 5.15 -9.78 -2.57
N ASP A 169 4.89 -9.24 -3.77
CA ASP A 169 5.94 -8.99 -4.76
C ASP A 169 6.88 -7.93 -4.20
N ILE A 170 8.01 -8.38 -3.67
CA ILE A 170 8.94 -7.51 -2.96
C ILE A 170 9.56 -6.48 -3.89
N PHE A 171 9.82 -6.84 -5.15
CA PHE A 171 10.52 -5.93 -6.06
C PHE A 171 9.59 -4.85 -6.62
N LEU A 172 8.42 -5.19 -7.16
CA LEU A 172 7.52 -4.22 -7.79
C LEU A 172 6.50 -3.64 -6.81
N GLY A 173 5.75 -4.50 -6.10
CA GLY A 173 4.57 -4.09 -5.34
C GLY A 173 4.88 -3.48 -3.97
N VAL A 174 5.73 -4.13 -3.17
CA VAL A 174 5.95 -3.74 -1.76
C VAL A 174 6.40 -2.28 -1.58
N PRO A 175 7.30 -1.70 -2.40
CA PRO A 175 7.68 -0.29 -2.26
C PRO A 175 6.50 0.67 -2.45
N PHE A 176 5.57 0.37 -3.36
CA PHE A 176 4.35 1.15 -3.59
C PHE A 176 3.41 1.03 -2.38
N ASN A 177 3.22 -0.18 -1.85
CA ASN A 177 2.35 -0.41 -0.70
C ASN A 177 2.88 0.28 0.56
N ILE A 178 4.19 0.24 0.83
CA ILE A 178 4.81 0.96 1.95
C ILE A 178 4.51 2.46 1.87
N ALA A 179 4.77 3.08 0.71
CA ALA A 179 4.55 4.51 0.53
C ALA A 179 3.06 4.88 0.59
N SER A 180 2.18 4.06 0.00
CA SER A 180 0.73 4.27 0.00
C SER A 180 0.14 4.24 1.41
N TYR A 181 0.48 3.23 2.22
CA TYR A 181 -0.04 3.13 3.59
C TYR A 181 0.62 4.10 4.57
N ALA A 182 1.88 4.48 4.34
CA ALA A 182 2.49 5.61 5.06
C ALA A 182 1.75 6.92 4.78
N LEU A 183 1.39 7.18 3.51
CA LEU A 183 0.58 8.34 3.12
C LEU A 183 -0.80 8.31 3.79
N LEU A 184 -1.48 7.17 3.74
CA LEU A 184 -2.78 6.98 4.41
C LEU A 184 -2.68 7.26 5.91
N THR A 185 -1.59 6.80 6.56
CA THR A 185 -1.36 7.04 7.99
C THR A 185 -1.24 8.52 8.29
N HIS A 186 -0.50 9.28 7.49
CA HIS A 186 -0.38 10.74 7.63
C HIS A 186 -1.73 11.46 7.41
N MET A 187 -2.50 11.05 6.39
CA MET A 187 -3.81 11.63 6.08
C MET A 187 -4.80 11.41 7.23
N VAL A 188 -4.90 10.19 7.74
CA VAL A 188 -5.80 9.85 8.85
C VAL A 188 -5.35 10.55 10.15
N ALA A 189 -4.04 10.60 10.42
CA ALA A 189 -3.51 11.33 11.58
C ALA A 189 -3.91 12.80 11.52
N GLN A 190 -3.72 13.48 10.38
CA GLN A 190 -4.10 14.88 10.20
C GLN A 190 -5.61 15.08 10.41
N GLN A 191 -6.47 14.20 9.85
CA GLN A 191 -7.92 14.26 10.00
C GLN A 191 -8.40 14.05 11.44
N CYS A 192 -7.63 13.33 12.23
CA CYS A 192 -7.94 13.04 13.64
C CYS A 192 -7.18 13.93 14.63
N ASN A 193 -6.44 14.97 14.18
CA ASN A 193 -5.59 15.84 14.98
C ASN A 193 -4.53 15.10 15.79
N LEU A 194 -3.94 14.07 15.18
CA LEU A 194 -2.84 13.26 15.72
C LEU A 194 -1.57 13.49 14.90
N GLU A 195 -0.42 13.18 15.48
CA GLU A 195 0.83 13.03 14.74
C GLU A 195 0.91 11.63 14.08
N ALA A 196 1.65 11.50 12.98
CA ALA A 196 1.96 10.20 12.43
C ALA A 196 3.02 9.50 13.30
N GLY A 197 2.75 8.26 13.68
CA GLY A 197 3.64 7.40 14.46
C GLY A 197 4.44 6.45 13.57
N ASP A 198 4.24 5.14 13.76
CA ASP A 198 4.90 4.10 12.97
C ASP A 198 4.00 3.56 11.87
N PHE A 199 4.60 3.24 10.72
CA PHE A 199 4.02 2.31 9.78
C PHE A 199 4.70 0.94 9.93
N ILE A 200 3.90 -0.11 10.14
CA ILE A 200 4.37 -1.49 10.26
C ILE A 200 3.83 -2.28 9.06
N TRP A 201 4.73 -2.80 8.26
CA TRP A 201 4.40 -3.70 7.16
C TRP A 201 4.64 -5.15 7.59
N THR A 202 3.63 -6.00 7.46
CA THR A 202 3.72 -7.43 7.75
C THR A 202 3.36 -8.22 6.50
N GLY A 203 4.31 -8.98 5.99
CA GLY A 203 4.15 -9.86 4.84
C GLY A 203 3.86 -11.30 5.23
N GLY A 204 2.96 -11.95 4.51
CA GLY A 204 2.74 -13.39 4.53
C GLY A 204 3.73 -14.09 3.58
N ASP A 205 3.32 -14.42 2.36
CA ASP A 205 4.21 -14.90 1.30
C ASP A 205 5.00 -13.73 0.71
N CYS A 206 6.26 -13.60 1.13
CA CYS A 206 7.17 -12.56 0.69
C CYS A 206 8.08 -13.14 -0.41
N HIS A 207 7.92 -12.68 -1.65
CA HIS A 207 8.58 -13.33 -2.77
C HIS A 207 9.28 -12.37 -3.74
N LEU A 208 10.31 -12.88 -4.37
CA LEU A 208 10.98 -12.33 -5.54
C LEU A 208 10.68 -13.23 -6.73
N TYR A 209 10.15 -12.68 -7.82
CA TYR A 209 9.99 -13.43 -9.06
C TYR A 209 11.33 -13.81 -9.66
N SER A 210 11.41 -15.01 -10.27
CA SER A 210 12.66 -15.53 -10.82
C SER A 210 13.25 -14.66 -11.93
N ASN A 211 12.40 -13.91 -12.64
CA ASN A 211 12.80 -12.96 -13.67
C ASN A 211 13.13 -11.54 -13.15
N HIS A 212 13.19 -11.35 -11.82
CA HIS A 212 13.58 -10.09 -11.18
C HIS A 212 14.94 -10.15 -10.48
N LEU A 213 15.63 -11.29 -10.45
CA LEU A 213 16.83 -11.48 -9.62
C LEU A 213 17.96 -10.52 -9.99
N GLU A 214 18.23 -10.30 -11.29
CA GLU A 214 19.23 -9.36 -11.77
C GLU A 214 18.90 -7.90 -11.34
N GLN A 215 17.62 -7.52 -11.41
CA GLN A 215 17.14 -6.21 -10.98
C GLN A 215 17.28 -6.01 -9.47
N VAL A 216 17.05 -7.07 -8.70
CA VAL A 216 17.23 -7.07 -7.23
C VAL A 216 18.71 -6.90 -6.89
N GLU A 217 19.61 -7.63 -7.53
CA GLU A 217 21.06 -7.49 -7.33
C GLU A 217 21.53 -6.09 -7.67
N LEU A 218 21.09 -5.54 -8.80
CA LEU A 218 21.38 -4.15 -9.18
C LEU A 218 20.85 -3.17 -8.11
N GLN A 219 19.63 -3.34 -7.61
CA GLN A 219 19.09 -2.47 -6.58
C GLN A 219 19.87 -2.56 -5.27
N LEU A 220 20.26 -3.77 -4.87
CA LEU A 220 21.03 -4.02 -3.65
C LEU A 220 22.46 -3.44 -3.71
N SER A 221 23.03 -3.26 -4.90
CA SER A 221 24.36 -2.65 -5.09
C SER A 221 24.38 -1.13 -4.91
N ARG A 222 23.22 -0.47 -4.80
CA ARG A 222 23.08 0.99 -4.76
C ARG A 222 23.05 1.52 -3.33
N ASP A 223 23.71 2.67 -3.13
CA ASP A 223 23.66 3.39 -1.85
C ASP A 223 22.31 4.04 -1.59
N PHE A 224 22.02 4.29 -0.32
CA PHE A 224 20.81 5.00 0.09
C PHE A 224 21.02 6.50 0.04
N PHE A 225 20.02 7.23 -0.47
CA PHE A 225 19.86 8.65 -0.21
C PHE A 225 19.03 8.88 1.06
N PRO A 226 19.07 10.07 1.65
CA PRO A 226 18.18 10.45 2.75
C PRO A 226 16.71 10.24 2.39
N LEU A 227 15.88 9.93 3.38
CA LEU A 227 14.44 9.85 3.16
C LEU A 227 13.88 11.23 2.85
N PRO A 228 12.94 11.34 1.90
CA PRO A 228 12.23 12.58 1.65
C PRO A 228 11.29 12.91 2.80
N LYS A 229 10.74 14.13 2.77
CA LYS A 229 9.68 14.58 3.68
C LYS A 229 8.37 14.68 2.93
N LEU A 230 7.28 14.29 3.59
CA LEU A 230 5.92 14.54 3.12
C LEU A 230 5.41 15.83 3.76
N ASN A 231 4.99 16.77 2.92
CA ASN A 231 4.19 17.93 3.33
C ASN A 231 2.75 17.71 2.85
N ILE A 232 1.79 17.82 3.74
CA ILE A 232 0.37 17.91 3.39
C ILE A 232 0.01 19.40 3.44
N LEU A 233 -0.22 19.98 2.27
CA LEU A 233 -0.34 21.44 2.08
C LEU A 233 -1.69 21.99 2.52
N ARG A 234 -2.72 21.13 2.58
CA ARG A 234 -4.08 21.48 2.97
C ARG A 234 -4.65 20.43 3.91
N LYS A 235 -5.51 20.82 4.83
CA LYS A 235 -6.38 19.91 5.56
C LYS A 235 -7.81 20.13 5.09
N PRO A 236 -8.35 19.26 4.23
CA PRO A 236 -9.75 19.35 3.82
C PRO A 236 -10.70 18.98 4.97
N ASP A 237 -12.00 19.26 4.80
CA ASP A 237 -13.02 18.95 5.81
C ASP A 237 -13.21 17.44 6.00
N SER A 238 -12.93 16.65 4.96
CA SER A 238 -13.05 15.20 4.97
C SER A 238 -11.80 14.51 4.42
N LEU A 239 -11.51 13.29 4.92
CA LEU A 239 -10.47 12.41 4.38
C LEU A 239 -10.68 12.12 2.87
N PHE A 240 -11.93 12.19 2.40
CA PHE A 240 -12.30 11.86 1.04
C PHE A 240 -12.15 13.03 0.06
N ASP A 241 -11.85 14.23 0.56
CA ASP A 241 -11.72 15.48 -0.19
C ASP A 241 -10.27 15.87 -0.46
N TYR A 242 -9.31 15.00 -0.10
CA TYR A 242 -7.92 15.21 -0.52
C TYR A 242 -7.79 15.05 -2.03
N GLU A 243 -6.93 15.88 -2.60
CA GLU A 243 -6.55 15.89 -4.00
C GLU A 243 -5.04 15.64 -4.16
N PHE A 244 -4.61 15.34 -5.35
CA PHE A 244 -3.19 15.07 -5.64
C PHE A 244 -2.29 16.24 -5.25
N GLU A 245 -2.75 17.45 -5.49
CA GLU A 245 -2.06 18.73 -5.25
C GLU A 245 -1.89 19.04 -3.77
N ASP A 246 -2.59 18.34 -2.88
CA ASP A 246 -2.43 18.49 -1.42
C ASP A 246 -1.14 17.86 -0.89
N PHE A 247 -0.44 17.07 -1.69
CA PHE A 247 0.73 16.31 -1.28
C PHE A 247 2.00 16.77 -2.00
N GLU A 248 3.01 17.14 -1.22
CA GLU A 248 4.32 17.49 -1.71
C GLU A 248 5.37 16.57 -1.07
N ILE A 249 6.18 15.91 -1.90
CA ILE A 249 7.33 15.15 -1.44
C ILE A 249 8.60 15.98 -1.66
N VAL A 250 9.18 16.43 -0.56
CA VAL A 250 10.35 17.33 -0.56
C VAL A 250 11.64 16.55 -0.37
N GLY A 251 12.62 16.82 -1.23
CA GLY A 251 13.95 16.22 -1.14
C GLY A 251 14.00 14.75 -1.57
N TYR A 252 13.10 14.30 -2.43
CA TYR A 252 13.18 12.95 -2.99
C TYR A 252 14.30 12.85 -4.01
N GLU A 253 15.40 12.30 -3.59
CA GLU A 253 16.55 11.93 -4.42
C GLU A 253 16.60 10.40 -4.53
N SER A 254 16.79 9.88 -5.73
CA SER A 254 16.80 8.44 -5.98
C SER A 254 17.69 8.06 -7.14
N HIS A 255 18.18 6.83 -7.11
CA HIS A 255 18.77 6.21 -8.30
C HIS A 255 17.72 6.05 -9.41
N PRO A 256 18.15 5.91 -10.68
CA PRO A 256 17.26 5.69 -11.80
C PRO A 256 16.32 4.50 -11.60
N HIS A 257 15.16 4.57 -12.23
CA HIS A 257 14.20 3.45 -12.27
C HIS A 257 14.86 2.17 -12.79
N ILE A 258 14.48 1.04 -12.22
CA ILE A 258 14.86 -0.30 -12.70
C ILE A 258 13.61 -0.94 -13.29
N LYS A 259 13.63 -1.15 -14.62
CA LYS A 259 12.52 -1.81 -15.32
C LYS A 259 12.53 -3.31 -15.03
N ALA A 260 11.35 -3.86 -14.74
CA ALA A 260 11.13 -5.30 -14.58
C ALA A 260 9.78 -5.72 -15.21
N PRO A 261 9.65 -6.95 -15.72
CA PRO A 261 8.37 -7.44 -16.24
C PRO A 261 7.36 -7.63 -15.10
N VAL A 262 6.10 -7.35 -15.37
CA VAL A 262 4.99 -7.67 -14.46
C VAL A 262 4.58 -9.12 -14.68
N ALA A 263 4.41 -9.88 -13.61
CA ALA A 263 3.88 -11.24 -13.67
C ALA A 263 2.34 -11.20 -13.59
N VAL A 264 1.66 -11.65 -14.66
CA VAL A 264 0.20 -11.62 -14.83
C VAL A 264 -0.39 -13.02 -15.04
#